data_8d071d1319e6a7d50d5aaba1e930685c
#
_entry.id   8d071d1319e6a7d50d5aaba1e930685c
#
_cell.length_a   1.000
_cell.length_b   1.000
_cell.length_c   1.000
_cell.angle_alpha   90.00
_cell.angle_beta   90.00
_cell.angle_gamma   90.00
#
_symmetry.space_group_name_H-M   'P 1'
#
loop_
_entity.id
_entity.type
_entity.pdbx_description
1 polymer ?
#
loop_
_entity_poly.entity_id
_entity_poly.type
_entity_poly.pdbx_seq_one_letter_code
_entity_poly.pdbx_strand_id
1 'polypeptide(L)'
;MVLEELLAPAGSPEVLTIAVNAGADAVYIAGQQYGARAYAKNFTIEEIEKAVKYAHLNGVKIHVTVNTLINNFEIVDVMKYLFKLYQIGVDAVIVQDFGLIWLLKTFIPDLEVHASTQMGINNYSSIKWAGRNNIKRIVLPREVSIEQIRQTHDQLKEDSINMDLEVFGHGALCYCVSGKCYMSSYNSGRSGNRGACAQPCRREYRLKYRGYNIGNGYLLSTHDLATYNNIKAISDAGVKSLKLEGRMKSGDYIGTIVNSYRNIIDGNPGDYKKDLHLVFNRQFTNGYMMGDKPGDVMGRGSSGHEGLYIGDITDIEDTKVTIEIKNKEIPIILEPGDGIAFKYNGKIKGIYLENIIKQDENEIIIDTTRLVKVGTEVLISYSKSTHDYL
;
A
#
# COMPACT_ATOMS: atom_id res chain seq x y z
N MET A 1 -2.32 -17.48 16.99
CA MET A 1 -1.47 -16.30 17.24
C MET A 1 -2.22 -15.10 16.66
N VAL A 2 -2.18 -13.96 17.31
CA VAL A 2 -2.84 -12.74 16.81
C VAL A 2 -1.75 -11.85 16.25
N LEU A 3 -2.01 -11.12 15.15
CA LEU A 3 -1.14 -10.04 14.69
C LEU A 3 -0.92 -9.04 15.84
N GLU A 4 0.34 -8.72 16.11
CA GLU A 4 0.71 -7.87 17.24
C GLU A 4 0.74 -6.38 16.86
N GLU A 5 0.84 -6.07 15.56
CA GLU A 5 1.00 -4.70 15.09
C GLU A 5 0.38 -4.46 13.72
N LEU A 6 -0.46 -3.43 13.62
CA LEU A 6 -0.91 -2.82 12.38
C LEU A 6 -0.09 -1.55 12.14
N LEU A 7 0.81 -1.59 11.14
CA LEU A 7 1.73 -0.51 10.81
C LEU A 7 1.18 0.35 9.66
N ALA A 8 0.75 1.56 9.98
CA ALA A 8 0.15 2.51 9.04
C ALA A 8 1.18 3.47 8.41
N PRO A 9 0.97 3.94 7.17
CA PRO A 9 1.79 4.97 6.55
C PRO A 9 1.29 6.37 6.89
N ALA A 10 2.22 7.36 7.05
CA ALA A 10 1.85 8.76 7.00
C ALA A 10 2.86 9.58 6.21
N GLY A 11 2.34 10.47 5.34
CA GLY A 11 3.12 11.37 4.50
C GLY A 11 3.14 12.81 5.00
N SER A 12 2.29 13.14 5.99
CA SER A 12 2.20 14.46 6.62
C SER A 12 1.67 14.35 8.06
N PRO A 13 1.82 15.39 8.89
CA PRO A 13 1.28 15.39 10.26
C PRO A 13 -0.23 15.16 10.35
N GLU A 14 -1.01 15.71 9.42
CA GLU A 14 -2.46 15.52 9.36
C GLU A 14 -2.82 14.04 9.15
N VAL A 15 -2.15 13.39 8.18
CA VAL A 15 -2.36 11.97 7.86
C VAL A 15 -1.91 11.08 9.02
N LEU A 16 -0.87 11.48 9.77
CA LEU A 16 -0.44 10.75 10.98
C LEU A 16 -1.55 10.76 12.03
N THR A 17 -2.15 11.90 12.29
CA THR A 17 -3.27 12.02 13.24
C THR A 17 -4.43 11.11 12.84
N ILE A 18 -4.78 11.08 11.56
CA ILE A 18 -5.82 10.20 11.02
C ILE A 18 -5.44 8.71 11.24
N ALA A 19 -4.20 8.32 10.94
CA ALA A 19 -3.75 6.94 11.10
C ALA A 19 -3.80 6.46 12.56
N VAL A 20 -3.40 7.33 13.50
CA VAL A 20 -3.47 7.07 14.95
C VAL A 20 -4.93 6.89 15.39
N ASN A 21 -5.81 7.82 15.01
CA ASN A 21 -7.23 7.79 15.38
C ASN A 21 -7.98 6.59 14.75
N ALA A 22 -7.53 6.12 13.58
CA ALA A 22 -8.10 4.97 12.90
C ALA A 22 -7.66 3.61 13.50
N GLY A 23 -6.78 3.61 14.52
CA GLY A 23 -6.41 2.41 15.28
C GLY A 23 -5.11 1.74 14.83
N ALA A 24 -4.15 2.48 14.29
CA ALA A 24 -2.81 1.97 14.06
C ALA A 24 -2.06 1.72 15.37
N ASP A 25 -1.32 0.60 15.48
CA ASP A 25 -0.41 0.32 16.61
C ASP A 25 0.95 1.00 16.42
N ALA A 26 1.33 1.23 15.16
CA ALA A 26 2.52 1.98 14.79
C ALA A 26 2.31 2.76 13.49
N VAL A 27 3.02 3.88 13.34
CA VAL A 27 2.99 4.69 12.11
C VAL A 27 4.40 4.85 11.57
N TYR A 28 4.60 4.53 10.26
CA TYR A 28 5.89 4.81 9.63
C TYR A 28 5.84 6.08 8.79
N ILE A 29 6.84 6.93 9.04
CA ILE A 29 7.03 8.22 8.41
C ILE A 29 8.39 8.33 7.75
N ALA A 30 8.68 9.42 7.08
CA ALA A 30 10.02 9.75 6.60
C ALA A 30 10.36 11.22 6.85
N GLY A 31 11.61 11.47 7.15
CA GLY A 31 12.15 12.81 7.06
C GLY A 31 12.36 13.26 5.60
N GLN A 32 12.72 14.52 5.43
CA GLN A 32 12.96 15.13 4.12
C GLN A 32 14.11 14.48 3.34
N GLN A 33 15.01 13.76 4.05
CA GLN A 33 16.19 13.10 3.48
C GLN A 33 16.18 11.60 3.75
N TYR A 34 16.93 10.85 2.96
CA TYR A 34 17.21 9.41 3.12
C TYR A 34 15.99 8.46 3.06
N GLY A 35 14.81 8.96 2.69
CA GLY A 35 13.59 8.15 2.55
C GLY A 35 13.32 7.69 1.11
N ALA A 36 12.80 6.48 0.92
CA ALA A 36 12.48 5.90 -0.39
C ALA A 36 11.31 6.56 -1.14
N ARG A 37 10.70 7.60 -0.61
CA ARG A 37 9.63 8.40 -1.23
C ARG A 37 10.00 9.88 -1.16
N ALA A 38 11.05 10.27 -1.89
CA ALA A 38 11.58 11.65 -1.88
C ALA A 38 10.56 12.72 -2.33
N TYR A 39 9.53 12.32 -3.09
CA TYR A 39 8.48 13.24 -3.59
C TYR A 39 7.24 13.33 -2.69
N ALA A 40 7.18 12.62 -1.57
CA ALA A 40 6.17 12.88 -0.54
C ALA A 40 6.50 14.20 0.20
N LYS A 41 5.50 14.82 0.85
CA LYS A 41 5.72 16.05 1.66
C LYS A 41 6.82 15.82 2.71
N ASN A 42 6.83 14.61 3.33
CA ASN A 42 7.75 14.19 4.37
C ASN A 42 7.78 15.15 5.58
N PHE A 43 8.47 14.78 6.65
CA PHE A 43 8.46 15.50 7.92
C PHE A 43 9.77 16.26 8.13
N THR A 44 9.70 17.48 8.66
CA THR A 44 10.87 18.14 9.26
C THR A 44 11.24 17.46 10.58
N ILE A 45 12.41 17.76 11.13
CA ILE A 45 12.82 17.24 12.45
C ILE A 45 11.86 17.66 13.55
N GLU A 46 11.39 18.90 13.52
CA GLU A 46 10.43 19.45 14.47
C GLU A 46 9.05 18.79 14.35
N GLU A 47 8.64 18.47 13.13
CA GLU A 47 7.40 17.71 12.87
C GLU A 47 7.53 16.26 13.35
N ILE A 48 8.71 15.62 13.18
CA ILE A 48 8.97 14.27 13.74
C ILE A 48 8.89 14.29 15.26
N GLU A 49 9.48 15.29 15.94
CA GLU A 49 9.41 15.42 17.38
C GLU A 49 7.97 15.58 17.88
N LYS A 50 7.17 16.41 17.22
CA LYS A 50 5.73 16.56 17.52
C LYS A 50 4.96 15.26 17.26
N ALA A 51 5.27 14.56 16.16
CA ALA A 51 4.65 13.29 15.79
C ALA A 51 4.92 12.20 16.83
N VAL A 52 6.16 12.07 17.31
CA VAL A 52 6.54 11.12 18.37
C VAL A 52 5.77 11.42 19.67
N LYS A 53 5.75 12.69 20.12
CA LYS A 53 5.01 13.08 21.32
C LYS A 53 3.52 12.75 21.21
N TYR A 54 2.90 13.09 20.06
CA TYR A 54 1.48 12.83 19.84
C TYR A 54 1.17 11.33 19.79
N ALA A 55 1.96 10.56 19.04
CA ALA A 55 1.77 9.12 18.91
C ALA A 55 1.95 8.40 20.24
N HIS A 56 3.01 8.70 20.98
CA HIS A 56 3.28 8.09 22.30
C HIS A 56 2.18 8.40 23.32
N LEU A 57 1.60 9.60 23.32
CA LEU A 57 0.44 9.93 24.17
C LEU A 57 -0.79 9.06 23.86
N ASN A 58 -0.88 8.51 22.65
CA ASN A 58 -1.93 7.60 22.21
C ASN A 58 -1.50 6.13 22.22
N GLY A 59 -0.32 5.79 22.77
CA GLY A 59 0.21 4.41 22.81
C GLY A 59 0.69 3.86 21.48
N VAL A 60 0.90 4.72 20.47
CA VAL A 60 1.29 4.37 19.10
C VAL A 60 2.78 4.63 18.88
N LYS A 61 3.48 3.68 18.22
CA LYS A 61 4.91 3.79 17.92
C LYS A 61 5.16 4.57 16.63
N ILE A 62 6.35 5.18 16.54
CA ILE A 62 6.83 5.88 15.33
C ILE A 62 8.06 5.20 14.76
N HIS A 63 7.96 4.72 13.52
CA HIS A 63 9.08 4.17 12.76
C HIS A 63 9.51 5.14 11.66
N VAL A 64 10.79 5.52 11.61
CA VAL A 64 11.29 6.45 10.61
C VAL A 64 12.05 5.71 9.51
N THR A 65 11.67 5.95 8.25
CA THR A 65 12.38 5.34 7.12
C THR A 65 13.65 6.11 6.78
N VAL A 66 14.80 5.41 6.86
CA VAL A 66 16.12 5.83 6.39
C VAL A 66 16.61 4.77 5.40
N ASN A 67 15.78 4.49 4.39
CA ASN A 67 15.85 3.30 3.57
C ASN A 67 16.27 3.58 2.12
N THR A 68 17.23 4.49 1.95
CA THR A 68 18.00 4.68 0.72
C THR A 68 19.42 4.13 0.89
N LEU A 69 20.10 3.85 -0.23
CA LEU A 69 21.54 3.61 -0.21
C LEU A 69 22.26 4.93 0.14
N ILE A 70 23.37 4.85 0.85
CA ILE A 70 24.12 6.02 1.36
C ILE A 70 25.46 6.12 0.64
N ASN A 71 25.81 7.31 0.15
CA ASN A 71 27.14 7.58 -0.39
C ASN A 71 28.12 7.91 0.73
N ASN A 72 29.42 7.66 0.52
CA ASN A 72 30.44 7.88 1.53
C ASN A 72 30.48 9.33 2.07
N PHE A 73 30.20 10.31 1.23
CA PHE A 73 30.16 11.73 1.66
C PHE A 73 28.91 12.09 2.45
N GLU A 74 27.87 11.26 2.47
CA GLU A 74 26.63 11.45 3.24
C GLU A 74 26.72 10.85 4.66
N ILE A 75 27.73 10.01 4.95
CA ILE A 75 27.81 9.22 6.18
C ILE A 75 27.73 10.09 7.43
N VAL A 76 28.46 11.20 7.48
CA VAL A 76 28.49 12.09 8.66
C VAL A 76 27.12 12.71 8.89
N ASP A 77 26.45 13.16 7.84
CA ASP A 77 25.18 13.85 7.96
C ASP A 77 24.04 12.89 8.26
N VAL A 78 24.03 11.69 7.68
CA VAL A 78 23.04 10.67 8.03
C VAL A 78 23.20 10.19 9.48
N MET A 79 24.43 10.08 9.98
CA MET A 79 24.66 9.73 11.38
C MET A 79 24.18 10.83 12.34
N LYS A 80 24.44 12.12 12.05
CA LYS A 80 23.88 13.24 12.83
C LYS A 80 22.35 13.18 12.85
N TYR A 81 21.74 12.89 11.70
CA TYR A 81 20.28 12.73 11.58
C TYR A 81 19.78 11.58 12.45
N LEU A 82 20.43 10.41 12.42
CA LEU A 82 20.04 9.24 13.23
C LEU A 82 20.21 9.49 14.74
N PHE A 83 21.28 10.17 15.15
CA PHE A 83 21.44 10.62 16.55
C PHE A 83 20.29 11.53 16.98
N LYS A 84 19.87 12.44 16.11
CA LYS A 84 18.74 13.34 16.40
C LYS A 84 17.43 12.56 16.52
N LEU A 85 17.15 11.58 15.63
CA LEU A 85 16.00 10.70 15.74
C LEU A 85 15.99 9.91 17.07
N TYR A 86 17.15 9.38 17.47
CA TYR A 86 17.32 8.69 18.75
C TYR A 86 17.03 9.60 19.93
N GLN A 87 17.55 10.84 19.94
CA GLN A 87 17.28 11.83 21.01
C GLN A 87 15.79 12.24 21.07
N ILE A 88 15.10 12.28 19.95
CA ILE A 88 13.65 12.56 19.87
C ILE A 88 12.83 11.41 20.47
N GLY A 89 13.37 10.19 20.54
CA GLY A 89 12.69 9.00 21.03
C GLY A 89 11.90 8.26 19.96
N VAL A 90 12.37 8.26 18.71
CA VAL A 90 11.83 7.42 17.63
C VAL A 90 11.99 5.95 18.03
N ASP A 91 10.94 5.14 17.89
CA ASP A 91 10.92 3.75 18.34
C ASP A 91 11.78 2.84 17.46
N ALA A 92 11.79 3.03 16.14
CA ALA A 92 12.62 2.25 15.23
C ALA A 92 12.99 3.03 13.96
N VAL A 93 14.09 2.62 13.32
CA VAL A 93 14.46 3.08 11.98
C VAL A 93 14.41 1.93 10.97
N ILE A 94 13.82 2.19 9.79
CA ILE A 94 13.72 1.22 8.69
C ILE A 94 14.85 1.51 7.70
N VAL A 95 15.83 0.59 7.58
CA VAL A 95 17.12 0.81 6.88
C VAL A 95 17.31 -0.23 5.77
N GLN A 96 18.04 0.13 4.70
CA GLN A 96 18.48 -0.83 3.68
C GLN A 96 20.00 -0.92 3.49
N ASP A 97 20.74 0.11 3.89
CA ASP A 97 22.20 0.19 3.66
C ASP A 97 22.97 -0.62 4.71
N PHE A 98 23.81 -1.54 4.24
CA PHE A 98 24.59 -2.41 5.13
C PHE A 98 25.62 -1.64 5.97
N GLY A 99 26.27 -0.61 5.39
CA GLY A 99 27.21 0.24 6.10
C GLY A 99 26.52 1.00 7.21
N LEU A 100 25.30 1.51 6.94
CA LEU A 100 24.50 2.22 7.92
C LEU A 100 24.07 1.32 9.07
N ILE A 101 23.70 0.05 8.80
CA ILE A 101 23.37 -0.94 9.84
C ILE A 101 24.58 -1.18 10.75
N TRP A 102 25.77 -1.31 10.17
CA TRP A 102 27.00 -1.47 10.95
C TRP A 102 27.28 -0.26 11.83
N LEU A 103 27.11 0.96 11.30
CA LEU A 103 27.29 2.20 12.06
C LEU A 103 26.26 2.33 13.21
N LEU A 104 24.99 2.01 12.96
CA LEU A 104 23.93 2.00 13.98
C LEU A 104 24.27 1.03 15.11
N LYS A 105 24.63 -0.20 14.77
CA LYS A 105 25.05 -1.21 15.75
C LYS A 105 26.24 -0.76 16.59
N THR A 106 27.15 0.02 16.02
CA THR A 106 28.39 0.45 16.70
C THR A 106 28.15 1.69 17.55
N PHE A 107 27.40 2.68 17.08
CA PHE A 107 27.32 4.00 17.70
C PHE A 107 25.97 4.33 18.35
N ILE A 108 24.88 3.62 17.97
CA ILE A 108 23.54 3.83 18.54
C ILE A 108 22.87 2.46 18.73
N PRO A 109 23.47 1.54 19.52
CA PRO A 109 22.99 0.15 19.63
C PRO A 109 21.57 0.01 20.20
N ASP A 110 21.10 1.03 20.95
CA ASP A 110 19.78 1.03 21.58
C ASP A 110 18.65 1.48 20.63
N LEU A 111 19.00 2.06 19.46
CA LEU A 111 18.00 2.40 18.46
C LEU A 111 17.59 1.13 17.69
N GLU A 112 16.32 0.78 17.74
CA GLU A 112 15.80 -0.40 17.07
C GLU A 112 15.90 -0.27 15.55
N VAL A 113 16.42 -1.32 14.88
CA VAL A 113 16.63 -1.36 13.44
C VAL A 113 15.74 -2.40 12.79
N HIS A 114 14.95 -1.96 11.81
CA HIS A 114 14.15 -2.82 10.94
C HIS A 114 14.77 -2.88 9.55
N ALA A 115 14.94 -4.09 9.01
CA ALA A 115 15.40 -4.24 7.63
C ALA A 115 14.31 -3.87 6.64
N SER A 116 14.57 -2.90 5.78
CA SER A 116 13.65 -2.51 4.71
C SER A 116 13.44 -3.66 3.71
N THR A 117 12.25 -3.78 3.15
CA THR A 117 11.97 -4.67 2.01
C THR A 117 12.93 -4.45 0.84
N GLN A 118 13.53 -3.27 0.72
CA GLN A 118 14.52 -2.95 -0.32
C GLN A 118 15.86 -3.67 -0.14
N MET A 119 16.15 -4.23 1.04
CA MET A 119 17.32 -5.10 1.24
C MET A 119 17.16 -6.42 0.49
N GLY A 120 15.93 -6.87 0.24
CA GLY A 120 15.65 -8.15 -0.41
C GLY A 120 15.96 -9.36 0.46
N ILE A 121 15.84 -9.23 1.79
CA ILE A 121 15.98 -10.34 2.74
C ILE A 121 14.74 -11.22 2.62
N ASN A 122 14.90 -12.44 2.05
CA ASN A 122 13.78 -13.30 1.64
C ASN A 122 13.93 -14.78 2.02
N ASN A 123 14.99 -15.14 2.72
CA ASN A 123 15.24 -16.53 3.10
C ASN A 123 15.89 -16.62 4.49
N TYR A 124 15.80 -17.81 5.08
CA TYR A 124 16.31 -18.09 6.41
C TYR A 124 17.77 -17.65 6.63
N SER A 125 18.70 -17.94 5.71
CA SER A 125 20.12 -17.58 5.87
C SER A 125 20.33 -16.07 5.96
N SER A 126 19.64 -15.29 5.14
CA SER A 126 19.72 -13.81 5.17
C SER A 126 19.05 -13.23 6.42
N ILE A 127 17.98 -13.84 6.90
CA ILE A 127 17.32 -13.46 8.16
C ILE A 127 18.20 -13.77 9.37
N LYS A 128 18.84 -14.95 9.39
CA LYS A 128 19.82 -15.32 10.42
C LYS A 128 21.01 -14.35 10.45
N TRP A 129 21.49 -13.91 9.29
CA TRP A 129 22.50 -12.86 9.20
C TRP A 129 22.02 -11.54 9.82
N ALA A 130 20.78 -11.14 9.53
CA ALA A 130 20.18 -9.92 10.07
C ALA A 130 20.12 -9.93 11.60
N GLY A 131 19.72 -11.04 12.21
CA GLY A 131 19.71 -11.21 13.66
C GLY A 131 21.09 -11.04 14.30
N ARG A 132 22.15 -11.56 13.66
CA ARG A 132 23.55 -11.38 14.12
C ARG A 132 24.02 -9.92 14.03
N ASN A 133 23.33 -9.09 13.24
CA ASN A 133 23.64 -7.68 13.03
C ASN A 133 22.70 -6.72 13.76
N ASN A 134 22.06 -7.20 14.84
CA ASN A 134 21.18 -6.41 15.71
C ASN A 134 19.93 -5.84 14.98
N ILE A 135 19.49 -6.51 13.90
CA ILE A 135 18.24 -6.18 13.26
C ILE A 135 17.12 -6.91 14.00
N LYS A 136 16.12 -6.18 14.43
CA LYS A 136 15.01 -6.71 15.25
C LYS A 136 13.87 -7.24 14.39
N ARG A 137 13.62 -6.62 13.24
CA ARG A 137 12.49 -6.92 12.36
C ARG A 137 12.89 -6.93 10.89
N ILE A 138 12.30 -7.82 10.12
CA ILE A 138 12.45 -7.89 8.67
C ILE A 138 11.13 -7.56 7.99
N VAL A 139 11.13 -6.52 7.15
CA VAL A 139 10.03 -6.26 6.20
C VAL A 139 10.24 -7.16 4.99
N LEU A 140 9.53 -8.27 4.94
CA LEU A 140 9.69 -9.26 3.89
C LEU A 140 9.34 -8.70 2.51
N PRO A 141 10.04 -9.13 1.46
CA PRO A 141 9.68 -8.83 0.08
C PRO A 141 8.29 -9.38 -0.28
N ARG A 142 7.61 -8.67 -1.19
CA ARG A 142 6.23 -9.00 -1.61
C ARG A 142 6.13 -10.29 -2.44
N GLU A 143 7.26 -10.80 -2.91
CA GLU A 143 7.40 -12.02 -3.68
C GLU A 143 7.58 -13.30 -2.83
N VAL A 144 7.69 -13.18 -1.51
CA VAL A 144 7.81 -14.33 -0.59
C VAL A 144 6.43 -14.92 -0.34
N SER A 145 6.30 -16.24 -0.52
CA SER A 145 5.03 -16.94 -0.30
C SER A 145 4.75 -17.21 1.18
N ILE A 146 3.48 -17.36 1.53
CA ILE A 146 3.04 -17.67 2.90
C ILE A 146 3.68 -18.96 3.43
N GLU A 147 3.87 -19.94 2.56
CA GLU A 147 4.52 -21.20 2.90
C GLU A 147 6.01 -21.00 3.26
N GLN A 148 6.73 -20.18 2.47
CA GLN A 148 8.12 -19.81 2.77
C GLN A 148 8.23 -19.02 4.08
N ILE A 149 7.25 -18.15 4.39
CA ILE A 149 7.20 -17.41 5.65
C ILE A 149 7.07 -18.39 6.81
N ARG A 150 6.13 -19.34 6.75
CA ARG A 150 5.91 -20.36 7.77
C ARG A 150 7.16 -21.21 8.01
N GLN A 151 7.75 -21.75 6.95
CA GLN A 151 8.98 -22.54 7.04
C GLN A 151 10.12 -21.75 7.67
N THR A 152 10.27 -20.47 7.29
CA THR A 152 11.28 -19.59 7.88
C THR A 152 11.02 -19.34 9.36
N HIS A 153 9.77 -19.09 9.73
CA HIS A 153 9.38 -18.87 11.13
C HIS A 153 9.66 -20.10 12.01
N ASP A 154 9.36 -21.31 11.50
CA ASP A 154 9.61 -22.56 12.22
C ASP A 154 11.11 -22.76 12.43
N GLN A 155 11.94 -22.54 11.40
CA GLN A 155 13.40 -22.60 11.52
C GLN A 155 13.98 -21.56 12.49
N LEU A 156 13.42 -20.35 12.55
CA LEU A 156 13.81 -19.32 13.53
C LEU A 156 13.52 -19.77 14.96
N LYS A 157 12.38 -20.44 15.18
CA LYS A 157 12.03 -21.01 16.49
C LYS A 157 12.98 -22.14 16.89
N GLU A 158 13.27 -23.06 15.97
CA GLU A 158 14.21 -24.17 16.21
C GLU A 158 15.60 -23.66 16.60
N ASP A 159 16.09 -22.62 15.94
CA ASP A 159 17.39 -22.00 16.23
C ASP A 159 17.35 -20.97 17.38
N SER A 160 16.20 -20.78 18.04
CA SER A 160 15.99 -19.79 19.11
C SER A 160 16.38 -18.36 18.70
N ILE A 161 16.12 -17.99 17.45
CA ILE A 161 16.37 -16.66 16.91
C ILE A 161 15.12 -15.80 17.08
N ASN A 162 15.21 -14.78 17.94
CA ASN A 162 14.13 -13.80 18.12
C ASN A 162 14.15 -12.75 17.01
N MET A 163 13.32 -12.96 15.97
CA MET A 163 13.19 -12.08 14.81
C MET A 163 11.73 -11.85 14.49
N ASP A 164 11.33 -10.58 14.39
CA ASP A 164 9.98 -10.22 13.98
C ASP A 164 9.87 -10.22 12.45
N LEU A 165 8.81 -10.85 11.94
CA LEU A 165 8.48 -10.84 10.52
C LEU A 165 7.35 -9.85 10.26
N GLU A 166 7.54 -8.95 9.29
CA GLU A 166 6.57 -7.96 8.83
C GLU A 166 6.27 -8.19 7.35
N VAL A 167 5.00 -8.16 6.96
CA VAL A 167 4.57 -8.27 5.55
C VAL A 167 3.67 -7.11 5.17
N PHE A 168 3.60 -6.83 3.85
CA PHE A 168 2.62 -5.88 3.34
C PHE A 168 1.23 -6.54 3.30
N GLY A 169 0.22 -5.84 3.83
CA GLY A 169 -1.17 -6.28 3.84
C GLY A 169 -2.05 -5.58 2.81
N HIS A 170 -1.74 -4.32 2.48
CA HIS A 170 -2.56 -3.52 1.56
C HIS A 170 -1.73 -2.51 0.78
N GLY A 171 -2.23 -2.17 -0.43
CA GLY A 171 -1.77 -1.05 -1.25
C GLY A 171 -0.88 -1.47 -2.43
N ALA A 172 -0.17 -0.50 -3.00
CA ALA A 172 0.52 -0.66 -4.27
C ALA A 172 1.58 -1.76 -4.28
N LEU A 173 1.44 -2.72 -5.22
CA LEU A 173 2.49 -3.69 -5.51
C LEU A 173 3.57 -3.10 -6.43
N CYS A 174 4.81 -3.57 -6.24
CA CYS A 174 5.91 -3.30 -7.14
C CYS A 174 5.99 -4.40 -8.20
N TYR A 175 6.14 -4.03 -9.47
CA TYR A 175 6.32 -4.97 -10.57
C TYR A 175 7.62 -5.80 -10.45
N CYS A 176 8.68 -5.14 -9.95
CA CYS A 176 10.01 -5.73 -9.88
C CYS A 176 10.24 -6.45 -8.55
N VAL A 177 11.17 -7.38 -8.53
CA VAL A 177 11.75 -7.94 -7.31
C VAL A 177 12.19 -6.81 -6.37
N SER A 178 11.82 -6.91 -5.11
CA SER A 178 11.99 -5.86 -4.09
C SER A 178 13.45 -5.41 -3.98
N GLY A 179 13.70 -4.09 -4.07
CA GLY A 179 15.03 -3.49 -4.00
C GLY A 179 15.93 -3.69 -5.22
N LYS A 180 15.47 -4.36 -6.28
CA LYS A 180 16.30 -4.72 -7.45
C LYS A 180 15.85 -4.06 -8.76
N CYS A 181 14.99 -3.03 -8.70
CA CYS A 181 14.52 -2.33 -9.89
C CYS A 181 15.50 -1.25 -10.34
N TYR A 182 16.07 -1.44 -11.54
CA TYR A 182 16.94 -0.46 -12.20
C TYR A 182 16.27 0.25 -13.38
N MET A 183 15.01 -0.09 -13.71
CA MET A 183 14.28 0.44 -14.86
C MET A 183 14.14 1.97 -14.81
N SER A 184 13.89 2.53 -13.63
CA SER A 184 13.80 3.98 -13.45
C SER A 184 15.15 4.66 -13.68
N SER A 185 16.24 4.09 -13.17
CA SER A 185 17.60 4.62 -13.39
C SER A 185 17.99 4.56 -14.87
N TYR A 186 17.70 3.44 -15.54
CA TYR A 186 17.99 3.27 -16.95
C TYR A 186 17.24 4.26 -17.84
N ASN A 187 15.94 4.43 -17.59
CA ASN A 187 15.08 5.26 -18.46
C ASN A 187 15.21 6.78 -18.20
N SER A 188 15.61 7.20 -17.00
CA SER A 188 15.51 8.61 -16.59
C SER A 188 16.63 9.10 -15.66
N GLY A 189 17.64 8.28 -15.37
CA GLY A 189 18.68 8.59 -14.39
C GLY A 189 18.17 8.64 -12.94
N ARG A 190 16.90 8.35 -12.67
CA ARG A 190 16.28 8.44 -11.34
C ARG A 190 16.30 7.10 -10.63
N SER A 191 17.07 7.00 -9.54
CA SER A 191 17.22 5.73 -8.81
C SER A 191 16.06 5.46 -7.84
N GLY A 192 15.39 4.32 -8.00
CA GLY A 192 14.40 3.82 -7.04
C GLY A 192 15.01 3.51 -5.67
N ASN A 193 16.27 3.06 -5.63
CA ASN A 193 17.02 2.78 -4.38
C ASN A 193 17.53 4.05 -3.68
N ARG A 194 17.37 5.21 -4.31
CA ARG A 194 17.66 6.54 -3.78
C ARG A 194 16.38 7.38 -3.61
N GLY A 195 15.22 6.73 -3.55
CA GLY A 195 13.93 7.38 -3.31
C GLY A 195 13.30 8.08 -4.51
N ALA A 196 13.93 8.05 -5.69
CA ALA A 196 13.53 8.84 -6.86
C ALA A 196 12.87 8.00 -7.97
N CYS A 197 12.14 6.93 -7.64
CA CYS A 197 11.45 6.08 -8.62
C CYS A 197 10.49 6.90 -9.50
N ALA A 198 10.66 6.84 -10.83
CA ALA A 198 9.79 7.49 -11.81
C ALA A 198 8.53 6.68 -12.17
N GLN A 199 8.29 5.55 -11.48
CA GLN A 199 7.18 4.62 -11.72
C GLN A 199 7.03 4.20 -13.20
N PRO A 200 8.10 3.74 -13.88
CA PRO A 200 8.00 3.35 -15.29
C PRO A 200 7.00 2.21 -15.50
N CYS A 201 6.83 1.30 -14.53
CA CYS A 201 5.84 0.22 -14.60
C CYS A 201 4.37 0.71 -14.66
N ARG A 202 4.09 1.99 -14.36
CA ARG A 202 2.74 2.59 -14.38
C ARG A 202 2.48 3.43 -15.63
N ARG A 203 3.28 3.27 -16.68
CA ARG A 203 3.12 3.95 -17.97
C ARG A 203 2.53 3.01 -19.01
N GLU A 204 1.97 3.60 -20.06
CA GLU A 204 1.53 2.86 -21.24
C GLU A 204 2.74 2.37 -22.04
N TYR A 205 2.65 1.13 -22.50
CA TYR A 205 3.65 0.50 -23.37
C TYR A 205 2.98 -0.10 -24.58
N ARG A 206 3.79 -0.21 -25.65
CA ARG A 206 3.45 -0.94 -26.87
C ARG A 206 4.39 -2.13 -26.99
N LEU A 207 3.84 -3.34 -26.88
CA LEU A 207 4.59 -4.57 -27.04
C LEU A 207 4.65 -4.96 -28.51
N LYS A 208 5.86 -5.14 -29.04
CA LYS A 208 6.08 -5.57 -30.42
C LYS A 208 6.80 -6.91 -30.46
N TYR A 209 6.40 -7.77 -31.39
CA TYR A 209 7.10 -9.00 -31.71
C TYR A 209 7.32 -9.06 -33.23
N ARG A 210 8.56 -9.22 -33.67
CA ARG A 210 8.97 -9.22 -35.08
C ARG A 210 8.40 -8.02 -35.86
N GLY A 211 8.35 -6.82 -35.27
CA GLY A 211 7.82 -5.60 -35.86
C GLY A 211 6.30 -5.42 -35.75
N TYR A 212 5.55 -6.46 -35.46
CA TYR A 212 4.10 -6.43 -35.28
C TYR A 212 3.72 -6.01 -33.86
N ASN A 213 2.69 -5.15 -33.73
CA ASN A 213 2.12 -4.81 -32.43
C ASN A 213 1.28 -5.99 -31.91
N ILE A 214 1.66 -6.54 -30.74
CA ILE A 214 0.96 -7.65 -30.10
C ILE A 214 0.30 -7.27 -28.77
N GLY A 215 0.44 -6.01 -28.32
CA GLY A 215 -0.21 -5.52 -27.12
C GLY A 215 0.07 -4.04 -26.87
N ASN A 216 -0.94 -3.35 -26.32
CA ASN A 216 -0.86 -1.95 -25.90
C ASN A 216 -1.46 -1.79 -24.51
N GLY A 217 -1.07 -0.75 -23.78
CA GLY A 217 -1.66 -0.34 -22.51
C GLY A 217 -0.66 -0.38 -21.35
N TYR A 218 -1.17 -0.48 -20.15
CA TYR A 218 -0.38 -0.47 -18.92
C TYR A 218 0.19 -1.86 -18.60
N LEU A 219 0.93 -2.43 -19.55
CA LEU A 219 1.37 -3.83 -19.59
C LEU A 219 2.17 -4.29 -18.37
N LEU A 220 2.78 -3.35 -17.62
CA LEU A 220 3.58 -3.60 -16.42
C LEU A 220 2.87 -3.12 -15.13
N SER A 221 1.62 -2.61 -15.23
CA SER A 221 0.88 -2.16 -14.06
C SER A 221 0.29 -3.35 -13.31
N THR A 222 0.63 -3.47 -12.04
CA THR A 222 0.06 -4.46 -11.14
C THR A 222 -1.26 -3.97 -10.54
N HIS A 223 -2.14 -4.87 -10.16
CA HIS A 223 -3.20 -4.62 -9.19
C HIS A 223 -2.60 -4.19 -7.84
N ASP A 224 -3.42 -3.65 -6.96
CA ASP A 224 -3.02 -3.33 -5.59
C ASP A 224 -3.23 -4.57 -4.70
N LEU A 225 -2.33 -4.76 -3.74
CA LEU A 225 -2.42 -5.85 -2.77
C LEU A 225 -3.60 -5.59 -1.82
N ALA A 226 -4.37 -6.62 -1.51
CA ALA A 226 -5.36 -6.58 -0.43
C ALA A 226 -5.50 -7.97 0.21
N THR A 227 -5.04 -8.12 1.46
CA THR A 227 -5.00 -9.40 2.16
C THR A 227 -6.03 -9.51 3.28
N TYR A 228 -7.04 -8.66 3.29
CA TYR A 228 -8.06 -8.58 4.35
C TYR A 228 -8.76 -9.91 4.63
N ASN A 229 -8.92 -10.77 3.63
CA ASN A 229 -9.49 -12.11 3.77
C ASN A 229 -8.49 -13.15 4.32
N ASN A 230 -7.21 -12.80 4.42
CA ASN A 230 -6.13 -13.74 4.71
C ASN A 230 -5.39 -13.44 6.03
N ILE A 231 -5.93 -12.53 6.86
CA ILE A 231 -5.28 -12.06 8.10
C ILE A 231 -4.93 -13.22 9.03
N LYS A 232 -5.87 -14.17 9.20
CA LYS A 232 -5.62 -15.36 10.03
C LYS A 232 -4.47 -16.21 9.48
N ALA A 233 -4.44 -16.48 8.18
CA ALA A 233 -3.38 -17.30 7.57
C ALA A 233 -2.01 -16.62 7.69
N ILE A 234 -1.96 -15.29 7.56
CA ILE A 234 -0.74 -14.48 7.73
C ILE A 234 -0.25 -14.55 9.18
N SER A 235 -1.14 -14.38 10.15
CA SER A 235 -0.82 -14.50 11.58
C SER A 235 -0.34 -15.92 11.92
N ASP A 236 -1.04 -16.96 11.45
CA ASP A 236 -0.69 -18.36 11.69
C ASP A 236 0.66 -18.77 11.05
N ALA A 237 1.14 -18.01 10.06
CA ALA A 237 2.47 -18.19 9.49
C ALA A 237 3.61 -17.55 10.32
N GLY A 238 3.28 -16.91 11.44
CA GLY A 238 4.25 -16.31 12.35
C GLY A 238 4.60 -14.85 12.05
N VAL A 239 3.80 -14.17 11.25
CA VAL A 239 3.92 -12.73 11.01
C VAL A 239 3.42 -11.96 12.23
N LYS A 240 4.21 -11.00 12.71
CA LYS A 240 3.85 -10.15 13.84
C LYS A 240 3.28 -8.79 13.43
N SER A 241 3.79 -8.20 12.36
CA SER A 241 3.39 -6.87 11.91
C SER A 241 2.81 -6.89 10.50
N LEU A 242 1.66 -6.26 10.33
CA LEU A 242 1.00 -6.06 9.04
C LEU A 242 1.16 -4.61 8.59
N LYS A 243 1.91 -4.41 7.50
CA LYS A 243 2.21 -3.09 6.96
C LYS A 243 1.25 -2.68 5.86
N LEU A 244 0.67 -1.50 5.99
CA LEU A 244 -0.13 -0.89 4.94
C LEU A 244 0.73 0.05 4.09
N GLU A 245 0.54 0.06 2.77
CA GLU A 245 1.27 0.98 1.85
C GLU A 245 0.35 2.13 1.44
N GLY A 246 0.86 3.38 1.51
CA GLY A 246 0.04 4.53 1.15
C GLY A 246 0.64 5.88 1.53
N ARG A 247 1.94 5.99 1.77
CA ARG A 247 2.57 7.24 2.27
C ARG A 247 2.36 8.47 1.38
N MET A 248 2.01 8.28 0.10
CA MET A 248 1.68 9.37 -0.84
C MET A 248 0.15 9.48 -1.08
N LYS A 249 -0.67 8.89 -0.23
CA LYS A 249 -2.12 8.87 -0.36
C LYS A 249 -2.77 9.92 0.56
N SER A 250 -4.05 10.23 0.29
CA SER A 250 -4.87 11.15 1.08
C SER A 250 -5.17 10.61 2.48
N GLY A 251 -5.63 11.48 3.37
CA GLY A 251 -6.11 11.10 4.69
C GLY A 251 -7.27 10.11 4.63
N ASP A 252 -8.24 10.34 3.74
CA ASP A 252 -9.40 9.44 3.55
C ASP A 252 -8.97 8.02 3.21
N TYR A 253 -8.00 7.87 2.28
CA TYR A 253 -7.45 6.56 1.96
C TYR A 253 -6.82 5.91 3.20
N ILE A 254 -6.00 6.63 3.95
CA ILE A 254 -5.31 6.08 5.13
C ILE A 254 -6.31 5.77 6.24
N GLY A 255 -7.23 6.67 6.55
CA GLY A 255 -8.29 6.43 7.54
C GLY A 255 -9.10 5.18 7.23
N THR A 256 -9.59 5.07 6.00
CA THR A 256 -10.38 3.91 5.55
C THR A 256 -9.61 2.60 5.66
N ILE A 257 -8.38 2.51 5.11
CA ILE A 257 -7.64 1.25 5.14
C ILE A 257 -7.22 0.84 6.56
N VAL A 258 -6.78 1.80 7.38
CA VAL A 258 -6.37 1.51 8.77
C VAL A 258 -7.57 1.05 9.59
N ASN A 259 -8.68 1.78 9.55
CA ASN A 259 -9.91 1.41 10.24
C ASN A 259 -10.45 0.04 9.80
N SER A 260 -10.51 -0.22 8.48
CA SER A 260 -10.95 -1.52 7.96
C SER A 260 -10.08 -2.68 8.46
N TYR A 261 -8.74 -2.56 8.33
CA TYR A 261 -7.83 -3.61 8.79
C TYR A 261 -7.84 -3.77 10.31
N ARG A 262 -7.96 -2.69 11.09
CA ARG A 262 -8.10 -2.75 12.55
C ARG A 262 -9.33 -3.55 12.96
N ASN A 263 -10.47 -3.20 12.39
CA ASN A 263 -11.72 -3.90 12.69
C ASN A 263 -11.69 -5.38 12.29
N ILE A 264 -11.09 -5.72 11.14
CA ILE A 264 -10.91 -7.11 10.71
C ILE A 264 -10.00 -7.88 11.68
N ILE A 265 -8.90 -7.28 12.12
CA ILE A 265 -7.96 -7.88 13.07
C ILE A 265 -8.65 -8.11 14.42
N ASP A 266 -9.49 -7.19 14.86
CA ASP A 266 -10.24 -7.27 16.11
C ASP A 266 -11.47 -8.19 16.02
N GLY A 267 -11.83 -8.66 14.81
CA GLY A 267 -12.98 -9.54 14.57
C GLY A 267 -14.32 -8.82 14.61
N ASN A 268 -14.34 -7.50 14.44
CA ASN A 268 -15.56 -6.71 14.40
C ASN A 268 -16.33 -6.95 13.08
N PRO A 269 -17.67 -7.05 13.11
CA PRO A 269 -18.48 -7.20 11.91
C PRO A 269 -18.50 -5.91 11.08
N GLY A 270 -18.50 -6.01 9.74
CA GLY A 270 -18.59 -4.87 8.84
C GLY A 270 -18.37 -5.24 7.37
N ASP A 271 -18.83 -4.40 6.46
CA ASP A 271 -18.58 -4.55 5.01
C ASP A 271 -17.33 -3.78 4.56
N TYR A 272 -16.20 -4.16 5.13
CA TYR A 272 -14.90 -3.53 4.85
C TYR A 272 -14.46 -3.69 3.39
N LYS A 273 -14.96 -4.71 2.69
CA LYS A 273 -14.67 -4.92 1.27
C LYS A 273 -15.16 -3.74 0.43
N LYS A 274 -16.39 -3.26 0.70
CA LYS A 274 -16.95 -2.09 0.04
C LYS A 274 -16.09 -0.86 0.28
N ASP A 275 -15.78 -0.55 1.53
CA ASP A 275 -14.99 0.62 1.90
C ASP A 275 -13.61 0.64 1.23
N LEU A 276 -12.92 -0.51 1.22
CA LEU A 276 -11.62 -0.65 0.57
C LEU A 276 -11.68 -0.46 -0.95
N HIS A 277 -12.81 -0.79 -1.61
CA HIS A 277 -13.00 -0.54 -3.04
C HIS A 277 -13.38 0.91 -3.36
N LEU A 278 -13.97 1.64 -2.42
CA LEU A 278 -14.38 3.03 -2.61
C LEU A 278 -13.21 4.03 -2.51
N VAL A 279 -12.14 3.66 -1.82
CA VAL A 279 -10.90 4.45 -1.83
C VAL A 279 -10.01 4.05 -3.01
N PHE A 280 -8.93 4.81 -3.25
CA PHE A 280 -8.05 4.58 -4.39
C PHE A 280 -7.57 3.12 -4.48
N ASN A 281 -7.93 2.46 -5.58
CA ASN A 281 -7.42 1.12 -5.91
C ASN A 281 -7.26 0.93 -7.43
N ARG A 282 -6.48 -0.08 -7.83
CA ARG A 282 -6.29 -0.56 -9.21
C ARG A 282 -6.81 -1.97 -9.36
N GLN A 283 -7.98 -2.25 -8.78
CA GLN A 283 -8.45 -3.59 -8.45
C GLN A 283 -7.49 -4.32 -7.50
N PHE A 284 -7.93 -5.42 -6.91
CA PHE A 284 -7.18 -6.11 -5.88
C PHE A 284 -6.66 -7.48 -6.32
N THR A 285 -5.54 -7.86 -5.73
CA THR A 285 -4.92 -9.18 -5.79
C THR A 285 -4.48 -9.59 -4.39
N ASN A 286 -4.48 -10.89 -4.09
CA ASN A 286 -3.87 -11.39 -2.85
C ASN A 286 -2.34 -11.43 -2.93
N GLY A 287 -1.79 -11.19 -4.13
CA GLY A 287 -0.36 -11.15 -4.40
C GLY A 287 0.32 -12.53 -4.40
N TYR A 288 1.60 -12.52 -4.73
CA TYR A 288 2.41 -13.76 -4.74
C TYR A 288 2.45 -14.44 -3.38
N MET A 289 2.32 -13.67 -2.29
CA MET A 289 2.32 -14.20 -0.93
C MET A 289 1.23 -15.24 -0.74
N MET A 290 0.05 -15.03 -1.29
CA MET A 290 -1.09 -15.94 -1.19
C MET A 290 -1.26 -16.85 -2.41
N GLY A 291 -0.29 -16.88 -3.31
CA GLY A 291 -0.22 -17.82 -4.43
C GLY A 291 -0.85 -17.34 -5.73
N ASP A 292 -1.21 -16.06 -5.86
CA ASP A 292 -1.69 -15.50 -7.12
C ASP A 292 -0.61 -15.64 -8.20
N LYS A 293 -1.03 -16.03 -9.40
CA LYS A 293 -0.14 -16.18 -10.55
C LYS A 293 0.21 -14.80 -11.14
N PRO A 294 1.31 -14.66 -11.90
CA PRO A 294 1.66 -13.39 -12.54
C PRO A 294 0.54 -12.76 -13.36
N GLY A 295 -0.33 -13.58 -13.98
CA GLY A 295 -1.50 -13.09 -14.73
C GLY A 295 -2.54 -12.39 -13.86
N ASP A 296 -2.75 -12.86 -12.64
CA ASP A 296 -3.73 -12.35 -11.70
C ASP A 296 -3.21 -11.11 -10.95
N VAL A 297 -1.89 -10.98 -10.86
CA VAL A 297 -1.23 -9.81 -10.24
C VAL A 297 -1.20 -8.61 -11.20
N MET A 298 -1.26 -8.84 -12.53
CA MET A 298 -1.10 -7.79 -13.54
C MET A 298 -2.43 -7.17 -13.95
N GLY A 299 -2.63 -5.88 -13.61
CA GLY A 299 -3.86 -5.14 -13.91
C GLY A 299 -4.06 -4.77 -15.37
N ARG A 300 -3.00 -4.42 -16.11
CA ARG A 300 -2.94 -4.11 -17.55
C ARG A 300 -3.92 -3.06 -18.08
N GLY A 301 -5.05 -2.82 -17.44
CA GLY A 301 -6.14 -1.95 -17.92
C GLY A 301 -5.91 -0.47 -17.60
N SER A 302 -5.43 -0.18 -16.40
CA SER A 302 -5.25 1.19 -15.90
C SER A 302 -4.06 1.30 -14.96
N SER A 303 -3.55 2.51 -14.75
CA SER A 303 -2.62 2.85 -13.66
C SER A 303 -3.27 3.75 -12.62
N GLY A 304 -4.51 4.20 -12.87
CA GLY A 304 -5.30 5.07 -12.02
C GLY A 304 -6.26 4.34 -11.09
N HIS A 305 -7.08 5.11 -10.40
CA HIS A 305 -8.18 4.59 -9.61
C HIS A 305 -9.25 3.96 -10.51
N GLU A 306 -9.69 2.74 -10.18
CA GLU A 306 -10.75 2.05 -10.92
C GLU A 306 -12.09 2.07 -10.19
N GLY A 307 -12.10 2.09 -8.85
CA GLY A 307 -13.34 2.06 -8.06
C GLY A 307 -13.97 0.68 -7.92
N LEU A 308 -15.21 0.65 -7.44
CA LEU A 308 -16.01 -0.55 -7.24
C LEU A 308 -16.89 -0.81 -8.48
N TYR A 309 -16.63 -1.91 -9.21
CA TYR A 309 -17.50 -2.33 -10.30
C TYR A 309 -18.89 -2.69 -9.78
N ILE A 310 -19.94 -2.16 -10.41
CA ILE A 310 -21.33 -2.41 -10.03
C ILE A 310 -22.13 -3.16 -11.10
N GLY A 311 -21.83 -2.92 -12.37
CA GLY A 311 -22.56 -3.56 -13.47
C GLY A 311 -22.30 -2.90 -14.80
N ASP A 312 -23.18 -3.18 -15.78
CA ASP A 312 -23.05 -2.67 -17.14
C ASP A 312 -24.30 -1.88 -17.56
N ILE A 313 -24.11 -0.94 -18.46
CA ILE A 313 -25.23 -0.22 -19.09
C ILE A 313 -25.94 -1.18 -20.05
N THR A 314 -27.24 -1.39 -19.83
CA THR A 314 -28.09 -2.26 -20.65
C THR A 314 -29.02 -1.49 -21.57
N ASP A 315 -29.43 -0.27 -21.19
CA ASP A 315 -30.33 0.56 -22.00
C ASP A 315 -30.06 2.06 -21.82
N ILE A 316 -30.42 2.85 -22.84
CA ILE A 316 -30.29 4.30 -22.88
C ILE A 316 -31.49 4.90 -23.59
N GLU A 317 -32.33 5.65 -22.85
CA GLU A 317 -33.43 6.43 -23.36
C GLU A 317 -33.21 7.92 -23.08
N ASP A 318 -32.88 8.69 -24.10
CA ASP A 318 -32.49 10.12 -24.00
C ASP A 318 -31.34 10.34 -22.99
N THR A 319 -31.64 10.91 -21.82
CA THR A 319 -30.69 11.13 -20.72
C THR A 319 -30.74 10.04 -19.63
N LYS A 320 -31.73 9.11 -19.75
CA LYS A 320 -31.90 8.02 -18.79
C LYS A 320 -31.01 6.85 -19.18
N VAL A 321 -30.19 6.42 -18.23
CA VAL A 321 -29.26 5.30 -18.42
C VAL A 321 -29.60 4.21 -17.41
N THR A 322 -29.92 3.02 -17.94
CA THR A 322 -30.20 1.83 -17.12
C THR A 322 -28.93 1.02 -16.94
N ILE A 323 -28.59 0.75 -15.69
CA ILE A 323 -27.43 -0.02 -15.25
C ILE A 323 -27.94 -1.33 -14.64
N GLU A 324 -27.62 -2.46 -15.23
CA GLU A 324 -27.88 -3.77 -14.65
C GLU A 324 -26.83 -4.07 -13.57
N ILE A 325 -27.24 -4.34 -12.33
CA ILE A 325 -26.33 -4.66 -11.24
C ILE A 325 -25.85 -6.11 -11.37
N LYS A 326 -24.56 -6.27 -11.68
CA LYS A 326 -23.88 -7.56 -11.81
C LYS A 326 -23.08 -7.94 -10.57
N ASN A 327 -22.66 -6.95 -9.79
CA ASN A 327 -22.00 -7.20 -8.51
C ASN A 327 -23.03 -7.59 -7.45
N LYS A 328 -23.14 -8.88 -7.17
CA LYS A 328 -24.06 -9.43 -6.15
C LYS A 328 -23.37 -9.70 -4.80
N GLU A 329 -22.06 -9.48 -4.71
CA GLU A 329 -21.30 -9.72 -3.49
C GLU A 329 -21.38 -8.54 -2.50
N ILE A 330 -21.57 -7.33 -3.02
CA ILE A 330 -21.61 -6.09 -2.25
C ILE A 330 -22.95 -5.39 -2.51
N PRO A 331 -23.74 -5.08 -1.48
CA PRO A 331 -24.96 -4.28 -1.65
C PRO A 331 -24.62 -2.91 -2.25
N ILE A 332 -25.22 -2.59 -3.39
CA ILE A 332 -25.02 -1.33 -4.08
C ILE A 332 -26.17 -0.38 -3.74
N ILE A 333 -25.83 0.69 -3.05
CA ILE A 333 -26.73 1.81 -2.77
C ILE A 333 -25.98 3.08 -3.17
N LEU A 334 -26.51 3.80 -4.17
CA LEU A 334 -25.99 5.08 -4.64
C LEU A 334 -26.80 6.23 -4.05
N GLU A 335 -26.13 7.35 -3.85
CA GLU A 335 -26.74 8.60 -3.37
C GLU A 335 -26.37 9.77 -4.28
N PRO A 336 -27.19 10.83 -4.38
CA PRO A 336 -26.81 12.07 -5.05
C PRO A 336 -25.51 12.63 -4.44
N GLY A 337 -24.53 12.91 -5.29
CA GLY A 337 -23.20 13.33 -4.89
C GLY A 337 -22.16 12.23 -4.93
N ASP A 338 -22.55 10.96 -5.08
CA ASP A 338 -21.60 9.88 -5.35
C ASP A 338 -20.94 10.06 -6.72
N GLY A 339 -19.67 9.66 -6.82
CA GLY A 339 -18.95 9.62 -8.07
C GLY A 339 -19.10 8.27 -8.74
N ILE A 340 -19.57 8.24 -9.96
CA ILE A 340 -19.54 7.04 -10.81
C ILE A 340 -18.61 7.23 -11.98
N ALA A 341 -18.04 6.14 -12.46
CA ALA A 341 -17.13 6.11 -13.58
C ALA A 341 -17.63 5.11 -14.64
N PHE A 342 -17.56 5.51 -15.89
CA PHE A 342 -17.88 4.71 -17.06
C PHE A 342 -16.60 4.23 -17.74
N LYS A 343 -16.42 2.92 -17.82
CA LYS A 343 -15.24 2.30 -18.43
C LYS A 343 -15.61 1.61 -19.74
N TYR A 344 -15.11 2.17 -20.84
CA TYR A 344 -15.34 1.64 -22.17
C TYR A 344 -14.03 1.63 -22.98
N ASN A 345 -13.68 0.47 -23.57
CA ASN A 345 -12.44 0.28 -24.33
C ASN A 345 -11.18 0.77 -23.57
N GLY A 346 -11.08 0.47 -22.27
CA GLY A 346 -9.96 0.84 -21.41
C GLY A 346 -9.88 2.32 -21.02
N LYS A 347 -10.85 3.15 -21.42
CA LYS A 347 -10.94 4.56 -21.01
C LYS A 347 -11.97 4.70 -19.91
N ILE A 348 -11.61 5.41 -18.85
CA ILE A 348 -12.48 5.68 -17.70
C ILE A 348 -12.86 7.17 -17.72
N LYS A 349 -14.14 7.47 -17.55
CA LYS A 349 -14.67 8.84 -17.43
C LYS A 349 -15.65 8.91 -16.27
N GLY A 350 -15.37 9.77 -15.29
CA GLY A 350 -16.20 9.97 -14.11
C GLY A 350 -17.22 11.11 -14.26
N ILE A 351 -18.31 11.01 -13.49
CA ILE A 351 -19.28 12.06 -13.21
C ILE A 351 -19.65 11.99 -11.73
N TYR A 352 -20.18 13.08 -11.18
CA TYR A 352 -20.94 13.03 -9.92
C TYR A 352 -22.42 12.83 -10.22
N LEU A 353 -23.09 11.97 -9.46
CA LEU A 353 -24.52 11.73 -9.60
C LEU A 353 -25.30 12.93 -9.10
N GLU A 354 -26.17 13.46 -9.96
CA GLU A 354 -27.11 14.52 -9.57
C GLU A 354 -28.44 13.90 -9.17
N ASN A 355 -28.97 12.96 -9.99
CA ASN A 355 -30.27 12.34 -9.78
C ASN A 355 -30.24 10.84 -10.02
N ILE A 356 -30.94 10.10 -9.15
CA ILE A 356 -31.22 8.68 -9.29
C ILE A 356 -32.74 8.55 -9.48
N ILE A 357 -33.15 8.02 -10.62
CA ILE A 357 -34.58 7.89 -10.99
C ILE A 357 -35.18 6.66 -10.31
N LYS A 358 -34.44 5.55 -10.33
CA LYS A 358 -34.86 4.26 -9.73
C LYS A 358 -33.61 3.53 -9.24
N GLN A 359 -33.76 2.81 -8.15
CA GLN A 359 -32.73 1.92 -7.63
C GLN A 359 -33.39 0.74 -6.92
N ASP A 360 -33.04 -0.48 -7.34
CA ASP A 360 -33.39 -1.72 -6.65
C ASP A 360 -32.19 -2.71 -6.69
N GLU A 361 -32.40 -3.96 -6.28
CA GLU A 361 -31.36 -4.99 -6.18
C GLU A 361 -30.79 -5.45 -7.55
N ASN A 362 -31.49 -5.16 -8.65
CA ASN A 362 -31.17 -5.64 -9.98
C ASN A 362 -30.73 -4.53 -10.93
N GLU A 363 -31.27 -3.33 -10.76
CA GLU A 363 -31.01 -2.23 -11.68
C GLU A 363 -31.00 -0.87 -10.99
N ILE A 364 -30.24 0.04 -11.58
CA ILE A 364 -30.20 1.46 -11.23
C ILE A 364 -30.47 2.27 -12.49
N ILE A 365 -31.41 3.22 -12.41
CA ILE A 365 -31.67 4.17 -13.50
C ILE A 365 -31.23 5.55 -13.03
N ILE A 366 -30.28 6.14 -13.76
CA ILE A 366 -29.76 7.48 -13.50
C ILE A 366 -30.10 8.43 -14.63
N ASP A 367 -30.14 9.73 -14.33
CA ASP A 367 -30.22 10.79 -15.33
C ASP A 367 -28.82 11.38 -15.57
N THR A 368 -28.35 11.36 -16.80
CA THR A 368 -27.05 11.94 -17.15
C THR A 368 -27.01 12.42 -18.59
N THR A 369 -26.44 13.62 -18.78
CA THR A 369 -26.15 14.17 -20.12
C THR A 369 -24.87 13.62 -20.72
N ARG A 370 -24.17 12.72 -20.00
CA ARG A 370 -22.93 12.12 -20.47
C ARG A 370 -23.18 11.13 -21.59
N LEU A 371 -22.48 11.29 -22.70
CA LEU A 371 -22.54 10.32 -23.79
C LEU A 371 -21.86 9.01 -23.36
N VAL A 372 -22.67 7.98 -23.19
CA VAL A 372 -22.27 6.60 -22.84
C VAL A 372 -22.83 5.63 -23.89
N LYS A 373 -22.51 4.36 -23.81
CA LYS A 373 -22.98 3.31 -24.74
C LYS A 373 -23.43 2.09 -23.95
N VAL A 374 -24.39 1.37 -24.51
CA VAL A 374 -24.76 0.03 -24.01
C VAL A 374 -23.51 -0.86 -24.01
N GLY A 375 -23.37 -1.68 -22.96
CA GLY A 375 -22.20 -2.51 -22.70
C GLY A 375 -21.01 -1.77 -22.05
N THR A 376 -21.20 -0.52 -21.61
CA THR A 376 -20.19 0.20 -20.81
C THR A 376 -20.21 -0.29 -19.37
N GLU A 377 -19.05 -0.66 -18.83
CA GLU A 377 -18.88 -0.98 -17.41
C GLU A 377 -19.08 0.28 -16.54
N VAL A 378 -19.82 0.13 -15.45
CA VAL A 378 -20.08 1.20 -14.46
C VAL A 378 -19.42 0.85 -13.14
N LEU A 379 -18.73 1.84 -12.57
CA LEU A 379 -18.00 1.70 -11.30
C LEU A 379 -18.36 2.86 -10.38
N ILE A 380 -18.39 2.61 -9.06
CA ILE A 380 -18.41 3.68 -8.05
C ILE A 380 -16.95 4.11 -7.84
N SER A 381 -16.65 5.38 -8.08
CA SER A 381 -15.31 5.94 -7.91
C SER A 381 -15.16 6.84 -6.69
N TYR A 382 -16.28 7.20 -6.05
CA TYR A 382 -16.33 8.03 -4.85
C TYR A 382 -17.67 7.81 -4.15
N SER A 383 -17.67 7.71 -2.82
CA SER A 383 -18.88 7.69 -2.01
C SER A 383 -18.91 8.87 -1.07
N LYS A 384 -19.96 9.68 -1.17
CA LYS A 384 -20.15 10.85 -0.32
C LYS A 384 -20.31 10.45 1.14
N SER A 385 -21.13 9.46 1.42
CA SER A 385 -21.36 8.98 2.79
C SER A 385 -20.09 8.46 3.48
N THR A 386 -19.23 7.73 2.75
CA THR A 386 -17.93 7.27 3.28
C THR A 386 -16.99 8.44 3.57
N HIS A 387 -17.01 9.49 2.74
CA HIS A 387 -16.16 10.67 2.93
C HIS A 387 -16.60 11.53 4.10
N ASP A 388 -17.91 11.72 4.28
CA ASP A 388 -18.47 12.54 5.38
C ASP A 388 -18.30 11.85 6.76
N TYR A 389 -18.02 10.55 6.80
CA TYR A 389 -17.81 9.77 8.02
C TYR A 389 -16.36 9.82 8.54
N LEU A 390 -15.38 10.18 7.70
CA LEU A 390 -13.94 10.25 8.01
C LEU A 390 -13.51 11.68 8.38
#